data_b6e7f7c3db776b43289df0bfdc932461
#
_entry.id   b6e7f7c3db776b43289df0bfdc932461
#
_cell.length_a   1.000
_cell.length_b   1.000
_cell.length_c   1.000
_cell.angle_alpha   90.00
_cell.angle_beta   90.00
_cell.angle_gamma   90.00
#
_symmetry.space_group_name_H-M   'P 1'
#
loop_
_entity.id
_entity.type
_entity.pdbx_description
1 polymer ?
#
loop_
_entity_poly.entity_id
_entity_poly.type
_entity_poly.pdbx_seq_one_letter_code
_entity_poly.pdbx_strand_id
1 'polypeptide(L)'
;MNPKINLLNSNLTKYREEIVNHPLYKKLNSVEDIAVMMEHHVYAVWDFMSLLKALQSLLTCTTSPWKPVGDGKIRQLVNSIVLEEESDVDKENNPLSHYEMYIDAMKQCGANTSAIESFVSNVSTTNIPSVNDGVDAFLKTTFDVIESNETHKIASAFTFGREDLIPDMFTAIVNEYNTENNLDKFVYYLERHIEQDGGEHGPLALAVI
;
A
#
# COMPACT_ATOMS: atom_id res chain seq x y z
N MET A 1 -7.15 16.28 19.50
CA MET A 1 -7.31 14.96 18.82
C MET A 1 -8.50 14.24 19.44
N ASN A 2 -9.30 13.50 18.67
CA ASN A 2 -10.50 12.81 19.16
C ASN A 2 -10.09 11.71 20.17
N PRO A 3 -10.69 11.64 21.39
CA PRO A 3 -10.36 10.62 22.40
C PRO A 3 -10.49 9.17 21.91
N LYS A 4 -11.43 8.92 20.97
CA LYS A 4 -11.60 7.59 20.36
C LYS A 4 -10.43 7.21 19.47
N ILE A 5 -9.87 8.17 18.71
CA ILE A 5 -8.68 7.96 17.88
C ILE A 5 -7.46 7.69 18.76
N ASN A 6 -7.30 8.42 19.86
CA ASN A 6 -6.22 8.17 20.81
C ASN A 6 -6.29 6.75 21.41
N LEU A 7 -7.49 6.29 21.76
CA LEU A 7 -7.69 4.93 22.27
C LEU A 7 -7.37 3.88 21.19
N LEU A 8 -7.80 4.11 19.94
CA LEU A 8 -7.51 3.22 18.82
C LEU A 8 -5.99 3.13 18.58
N ASN A 9 -5.29 4.27 18.49
CA ASN A 9 -3.84 4.30 18.35
C ASN A 9 -3.12 3.57 19.49
N SER A 10 -3.55 3.77 20.73
CA SER A 10 -3.00 3.04 21.89
C SER A 10 -3.18 1.51 21.76
N ASN A 11 -4.32 1.07 21.25
CA ASN A 11 -4.57 -0.36 21.03
C ASN A 11 -3.74 -0.94 19.87
N LEU A 12 -3.41 -0.11 18.86
CA LEU A 12 -2.63 -0.52 17.69
C LEU A 12 -1.11 -0.50 17.93
N THR A 13 -0.63 0.26 18.92
CA THR A 13 0.82 0.45 19.18
C THR A 13 1.58 -0.87 19.24
N LYS A 14 1.07 -1.86 19.98
CA LYS A 14 1.71 -3.17 20.10
C LYS A 14 1.89 -3.87 18.75
N TYR A 15 0.86 -3.85 17.91
CA TYR A 15 0.90 -4.52 16.61
C TYR A 15 1.82 -3.80 15.63
N ARG A 16 1.86 -2.45 15.69
CA ARG A 16 2.81 -1.65 14.92
C ARG A 16 4.26 -1.99 15.29
N GLU A 17 4.56 -2.02 16.60
CA GLU A 17 5.89 -2.38 17.10
C GLU A 17 6.29 -3.80 16.66
N GLU A 18 5.35 -4.76 16.66
CA GLU A 18 5.59 -6.13 16.19
C GLU A 18 5.92 -6.17 14.68
N ILE A 19 5.26 -5.34 13.86
CA ILE A 19 5.51 -5.28 12.41
C ILE A 19 6.82 -4.55 12.11
N VAL A 20 7.03 -3.35 12.66
CA VAL A 20 8.21 -2.52 12.39
C VAL A 20 9.50 -3.19 12.89
N ASN A 21 9.43 -3.95 13.98
CA ASN A 21 10.56 -4.70 14.53
C ASN A 21 10.55 -6.19 14.13
N HIS A 22 9.84 -6.56 13.08
CA HIS A 22 9.70 -7.97 12.70
C HIS A 22 11.06 -8.61 12.39
N PRO A 23 11.35 -9.85 12.87
CA PRO A 23 12.63 -10.52 12.64
C PRO A 23 12.99 -10.74 11.17
N LEU A 24 12.03 -10.60 10.26
CA LEU A 24 12.26 -10.66 8.81
C LEU A 24 13.32 -9.67 8.37
N TYR A 25 13.27 -8.41 8.82
CA TYR A 25 14.20 -7.36 8.36
C TYR A 25 15.66 -7.72 8.65
N LYS A 26 15.94 -8.39 9.78
CA LYS A 26 17.28 -8.88 10.13
C LYS A 26 17.76 -10.07 9.28
N LYS A 27 16.89 -10.64 8.46
CA LYS A 27 17.23 -11.77 7.57
C LYS A 27 17.41 -11.33 6.11
N LEU A 28 17.07 -10.10 5.80
CA LEU A 28 17.31 -9.55 4.49
C LEU A 28 18.79 -9.11 4.42
N ASN A 29 19.71 -9.97 4.02
CA ASN A 29 21.16 -9.71 4.03
C ASN A 29 21.77 -9.70 2.62
N SER A 30 20.99 -10.03 1.61
CA SER A 30 21.42 -10.08 0.20
C SER A 30 20.33 -9.59 -0.74
N VAL A 31 20.69 -9.31 -1.98
CA VAL A 31 19.73 -8.96 -3.05
C VAL A 31 18.73 -10.10 -3.28
N GLU A 32 19.18 -11.33 -3.15
CA GLU A 32 18.34 -12.52 -3.29
C GLU A 32 17.29 -12.62 -2.17
N ASP A 33 17.66 -12.28 -0.93
CA ASP A 33 16.69 -12.23 0.18
C ASP A 33 15.62 -11.17 -0.05
N ILE A 34 16.02 -10.00 -0.59
CA ILE A 34 15.10 -8.92 -0.96
C ILE A 34 14.19 -9.37 -2.11
N ALA A 35 14.74 -10.01 -3.13
CA ALA A 35 13.95 -10.53 -4.24
C ALA A 35 12.84 -11.48 -3.75
N VAL A 36 13.18 -12.42 -2.86
CA VAL A 36 12.20 -13.33 -2.25
C VAL A 36 11.17 -12.56 -1.40
N MET A 37 11.58 -11.57 -0.64
CA MET A 37 10.65 -10.72 0.12
C MET A 37 9.70 -9.98 -0.82
N MET A 38 10.21 -9.40 -1.90
CA MET A 38 9.41 -8.65 -2.88
C MET A 38 8.37 -9.55 -3.59
N GLU A 39 8.70 -10.81 -3.89
CA GLU A 39 7.77 -11.77 -4.49
C GLU A 39 6.52 -12.04 -3.64
N HIS A 40 6.60 -11.80 -2.32
CA HIS A 40 5.47 -11.92 -1.41
C HIS A 40 4.83 -10.55 -1.09
N HIS A 41 5.65 -9.51 -0.91
CA HIS A 41 5.18 -8.18 -0.54
C HIS A 41 4.40 -7.49 -1.68
N VAL A 42 4.68 -7.83 -2.94
CA VAL A 42 4.00 -7.26 -4.11
C VAL A 42 2.47 -7.40 -4.08
N TYR A 43 1.95 -8.41 -3.40
CA TYR A 43 0.50 -8.58 -3.22
C TYR A 43 -0.08 -7.51 -2.27
N ALA A 44 0.69 -7.05 -1.29
CA ALA A 44 0.30 -5.94 -0.44
C ALA A 44 0.35 -4.59 -1.18
N VAL A 45 1.30 -4.43 -2.11
CA VAL A 45 1.36 -3.27 -3.01
C VAL A 45 0.14 -3.23 -3.95
N TRP A 46 -0.23 -4.36 -4.54
CA TRP A 46 -1.42 -4.48 -5.37
C TRP A 46 -2.71 -4.27 -4.56
N ASP A 47 -2.80 -4.86 -3.40
CA ASP A 47 -3.94 -4.81 -2.48
C ASP A 47 -4.27 -3.39 -2.01
N PHE A 48 -3.24 -2.57 -1.79
CA PHE A 48 -3.36 -1.15 -1.43
C PHE A 48 -4.26 -0.40 -2.42
N MET A 49 -4.02 -0.58 -3.73
CA MET A 49 -4.83 0.04 -4.77
C MET A 49 -6.30 -0.45 -4.74
N SER A 50 -6.54 -1.71 -4.42
CA SER A 50 -7.91 -2.23 -4.29
C SER A 50 -8.66 -1.54 -3.15
N LEU A 51 -8.00 -1.34 -2.01
CA LEU A 51 -8.55 -0.64 -0.85
C LEU A 51 -8.81 0.85 -1.16
N LEU A 52 -7.86 1.52 -1.80
CA LEU A 52 -7.98 2.92 -2.23
C LEU A 52 -9.11 3.11 -3.25
N LYS A 53 -9.25 2.21 -4.23
CA LYS A 53 -10.34 2.26 -5.21
C LYS A 53 -11.71 2.01 -4.59
N ALA A 54 -11.79 1.19 -3.56
CA ALA A 54 -13.02 1.04 -2.77
C ALA A 54 -13.40 2.36 -2.07
N LEU A 55 -12.43 3.05 -1.44
CA LEU A 55 -12.66 4.38 -0.86
C LEU A 55 -13.06 5.41 -1.92
N GLN A 56 -12.37 5.46 -3.06
CA GLN A 56 -12.70 6.36 -4.15
C GLN A 56 -14.14 6.15 -4.61
N SER A 57 -14.58 4.91 -4.77
CA SER A 57 -15.93 4.59 -5.22
C SER A 57 -17.01 4.97 -4.22
N LEU A 58 -16.72 4.92 -2.91
CA LEU A 58 -17.66 5.26 -1.85
C LEU A 58 -17.69 6.77 -1.54
N LEU A 59 -16.55 7.44 -1.63
CA LEU A 59 -16.39 8.84 -1.17
C LEU A 59 -16.38 9.86 -2.31
N THR A 60 -16.33 9.39 -3.56
CA THR A 60 -16.36 10.22 -4.76
C THR A 60 -17.41 9.70 -5.76
N CYS A 61 -17.51 10.31 -6.93
CA CYS A 61 -18.34 9.78 -8.01
C CYS A 61 -17.46 9.27 -9.15
N THR A 62 -17.38 7.96 -9.29
CA THR A 62 -16.64 7.26 -10.35
C THR A 62 -17.52 6.78 -11.50
N THR A 63 -18.83 7.11 -11.46
CA THR A 63 -19.82 6.65 -12.46
C THR A 63 -20.31 7.80 -13.35
N SER A 64 -20.90 7.45 -14.49
CA SER A 64 -21.60 8.36 -15.39
C SER A 64 -23.12 8.09 -15.33
N PRO A 65 -24.00 9.13 -15.32
CA PRO A 65 -23.69 10.55 -15.27
C PRO A 65 -23.11 10.99 -13.92
N TRP A 66 -22.17 11.96 -13.95
CA TRP A 66 -21.51 12.45 -12.75
C TRP A 66 -22.49 13.20 -11.82
N LYS A 67 -22.32 12.98 -10.52
CA LYS A 67 -23.00 13.74 -9.46
C LYS A 67 -22.00 14.06 -8.34
N PRO A 68 -22.04 15.26 -7.70
CA PRO A 68 -21.20 15.53 -6.54
C PRO A 68 -21.63 14.64 -5.36
N VAL A 69 -20.66 13.95 -4.74
CA VAL A 69 -20.87 13.06 -3.59
C VAL A 69 -20.06 13.58 -2.40
N GLY A 70 -20.60 13.51 -1.19
CA GLY A 70 -19.90 13.77 0.06
C GLY A 70 -19.27 15.17 0.17
N ASP A 71 -18.27 15.28 1.05
CA ASP A 71 -17.54 16.52 1.31
C ASP A 71 -16.44 16.78 0.26
N GLY A 72 -16.25 18.06 -0.11
CA GLY A 72 -15.28 18.46 -1.13
C GLY A 72 -13.84 18.21 -0.73
N LYS A 73 -13.49 18.37 0.56
CA LYS A 73 -12.12 18.14 1.04
C LYS A 73 -11.77 16.65 1.05
N ILE A 74 -12.76 15.81 1.40
CA ILE A 74 -12.58 14.35 1.37
C ILE A 74 -12.40 13.87 -0.07
N ARG A 75 -13.19 14.39 -1.02
CA ARG A 75 -13.00 14.08 -2.44
C ARG A 75 -11.62 14.50 -2.96
N GLN A 76 -11.19 15.70 -2.57
CA GLN A 76 -9.86 16.19 -2.94
C GLN A 76 -8.77 15.27 -2.41
N LEU A 77 -8.83 14.91 -1.13
CA LEU A 77 -7.88 14.00 -0.49
C LEU A 77 -7.80 12.65 -1.21
N VAL A 78 -8.95 11.97 -1.34
CA VAL A 78 -8.98 10.63 -1.97
C VAL A 78 -8.46 10.68 -3.42
N ASN A 79 -8.84 11.72 -4.17
CA ASN A 79 -8.39 11.85 -5.56
C ASN A 79 -6.90 12.26 -5.66
N SER A 80 -6.33 13.00 -4.69
CA SER A 80 -4.88 13.27 -4.67
C SER A 80 -4.09 11.99 -4.42
N ILE A 81 -4.50 11.19 -3.44
CA ILE A 81 -3.86 9.88 -3.20
C ILE A 81 -3.97 8.98 -4.43
N VAL A 82 -5.15 8.91 -5.06
CA VAL A 82 -5.32 8.14 -6.31
C VAL A 82 -4.42 8.66 -7.43
N LEU A 83 -4.25 9.96 -7.57
CA LEU A 83 -3.36 10.55 -8.59
C LEU A 83 -1.91 10.13 -8.35
N GLU A 84 -1.46 10.17 -7.12
CA GLU A 84 -0.09 9.81 -6.75
C GLU A 84 0.15 8.31 -6.89
N GLU A 85 -0.75 7.48 -6.40
CA GLU A 85 -0.60 6.02 -6.45
C GLU A 85 -0.75 5.42 -7.86
N GLU A 86 -1.65 5.96 -8.67
CA GLU A 86 -1.96 5.40 -10.00
C GLU A 86 -1.16 6.06 -11.14
N SER A 87 -0.59 7.24 -10.91
CA SER A 87 0.01 8.07 -11.98
C SER A 87 1.18 8.94 -11.46
N ASP A 88 1.97 8.42 -10.54
CA ASP A 88 3.21 9.07 -10.09
C ASP A 88 4.29 9.00 -11.19
N VAL A 89 5.48 9.48 -10.92
CA VAL A 89 6.59 9.46 -11.87
C VAL A 89 7.76 8.63 -11.33
N ASP A 90 8.39 7.88 -12.22
CA ASP A 90 9.66 7.21 -11.94
C ASP A 90 10.86 8.18 -11.92
N LYS A 91 12.07 7.66 -11.71
CA LYS A 91 13.32 8.46 -11.74
C LYS A 91 13.56 9.19 -13.06
N GLU A 92 13.06 8.65 -14.16
CA GLU A 92 13.16 9.18 -15.51
C GLU A 92 12.02 10.13 -15.87
N ASN A 93 11.13 10.41 -14.89
CA ASN A 93 9.94 11.25 -15.05
C ASN A 93 8.88 10.67 -16.01
N ASN A 94 8.81 9.34 -16.13
CA ASN A 94 7.73 8.66 -16.83
C ASN A 94 6.57 8.40 -15.88
N PRO A 95 5.31 8.65 -16.29
CA PRO A 95 4.14 8.32 -15.47
C PRO A 95 4.00 6.81 -15.29
N LEU A 96 3.99 6.35 -14.04
CA LEU A 96 3.80 4.95 -13.64
C LEU A 96 3.01 4.89 -12.34
N SER A 97 2.22 3.83 -12.15
CA SER A 97 1.66 3.51 -10.84
C SER A 97 2.75 2.99 -9.90
N HIS A 98 2.53 3.13 -8.60
CA HIS A 98 3.44 2.54 -7.60
C HIS A 98 3.57 1.01 -7.77
N TYR A 99 2.50 0.33 -8.18
CA TYR A 99 2.56 -1.09 -8.54
C TYR A 99 3.53 -1.36 -9.71
N GLU A 100 3.47 -0.57 -10.78
CA GLU A 100 4.37 -0.73 -11.93
C GLU A 100 5.82 -0.41 -11.56
N MET A 101 6.06 0.64 -10.75
CA MET A 101 7.40 0.93 -10.21
C MET A 101 7.94 -0.23 -9.36
N TYR A 102 7.07 -0.85 -8.56
CA TYR A 102 7.46 -2.01 -7.76
C TYR A 102 7.81 -3.23 -8.62
N ILE A 103 7.02 -3.51 -9.67
CA ILE A 103 7.33 -4.56 -10.66
C ILE A 103 8.66 -4.30 -11.36
N ASP A 104 8.94 -3.05 -11.72
CA ASP A 104 10.22 -2.66 -12.33
C ASP A 104 11.41 -2.86 -11.36
N ALA A 105 11.22 -2.53 -10.08
CA ALA A 105 12.20 -2.79 -9.04
C ALA A 105 12.43 -4.30 -8.83
N MET A 106 11.37 -5.11 -8.84
CA MET A 106 11.47 -6.58 -8.79
C MET A 106 12.29 -7.13 -9.97
N LYS A 107 12.01 -6.68 -11.18
CA LYS A 107 12.77 -7.09 -12.38
C LYS A 107 14.25 -6.70 -12.27
N GLN A 108 14.56 -5.52 -11.74
CA GLN A 108 15.92 -5.05 -11.56
C GLN A 108 16.72 -5.92 -10.60
N CYS A 109 16.15 -6.32 -9.46
CA CYS A 109 16.83 -7.17 -8.49
C CYS A 109 16.78 -8.68 -8.82
N GLY A 110 16.12 -9.06 -9.93
CA GLY A 110 16.03 -10.45 -10.37
C GLY A 110 14.92 -11.27 -9.70
N ALA A 111 13.96 -10.62 -9.03
CA ALA A 111 12.79 -11.28 -8.48
C ALA A 111 11.85 -11.81 -9.58
N ASN A 112 11.14 -12.88 -9.28
CA ASN A 112 10.20 -13.49 -10.23
C ASN A 112 8.85 -12.77 -10.21
N THR A 113 8.51 -12.06 -11.30
CA THR A 113 7.24 -11.34 -11.45
C THR A 113 6.12 -12.17 -12.06
N SER A 114 6.40 -13.36 -12.60
CA SER A 114 5.39 -14.13 -13.35
C SER A 114 4.19 -14.55 -12.49
N ALA A 115 4.39 -14.80 -11.21
CA ALA A 115 3.31 -15.19 -10.30
C ALA A 115 2.31 -14.04 -10.09
N ILE A 116 2.80 -12.83 -9.79
CA ILE A 116 1.93 -11.66 -9.60
C ILE A 116 1.32 -11.19 -10.92
N GLU A 117 2.05 -11.25 -12.04
CA GLU A 117 1.50 -10.90 -13.36
C GLU A 117 0.36 -11.86 -13.76
N SER A 118 0.52 -13.16 -13.50
CA SER A 118 -0.54 -14.14 -13.68
C SER A 118 -1.73 -13.89 -12.74
N PHE A 119 -1.46 -13.59 -11.47
CA PHE A 119 -2.49 -13.26 -10.48
C PHE A 119 -3.34 -12.08 -10.95
N VAL A 120 -2.72 -10.96 -11.31
CA VAL A 120 -3.43 -9.74 -11.76
C VAL A 120 -4.22 -9.99 -13.05
N SER A 121 -3.71 -10.82 -13.95
CA SER A 121 -4.41 -11.19 -15.18
C SER A 121 -5.67 -12.04 -14.94
N ASN A 122 -5.75 -12.73 -13.81
CA ASN A 122 -6.84 -13.65 -13.49
C ASN A 122 -7.77 -13.17 -12.37
N VAL A 123 -7.43 -12.06 -11.70
CA VAL A 123 -8.27 -11.47 -10.66
C VAL A 123 -9.54 -10.86 -11.26
N SER A 124 -10.65 -11.02 -10.56
CA SER A 124 -11.92 -10.40 -10.90
C SER A 124 -12.73 -10.09 -9.64
N THR A 125 -13.83 -9.38 -9.77
CA THR A 125 -14.74 -9.07 -8.66
C THR A 125 -15.33 -10.30 -7.98
N THR A 126 -15.28 -11.47 -8.61
CA THR A 126 -15.82 -12.72 -8.09
C THR A 126 -14.76 -13.80 -7.85
N ASN A 127 -13.48 -13.48 -8.12
CA ASN A 127 -12.40 -14.44 -7.99
C ASN A 127 -11.09 -13.74 -7.62
N ILE A 128 -10.58 -14.02 -6.44
CA ILE A 128 -9.22 -13.69 -6.00
C ILE A 128 -8.40 -14.98 -6.08
N PRO A 129 -7.44 -15.09 -7.01
CA PRO A 129 -6.63 -16.30 -7.14
C PRO A 129 -5.83 -16.60 -5.87
N SER A 130 -5.72 -17.88 -5.51
CA SER A 130 -4.88 -18.31 -4.38
C SER A 130 -3.40 -18.26 -4.76
N VAL A 131 -2.56 -17.89 -3.78
CA VAL A 131 -1.10 -17.78 -3.90
C VAL A 131 -0.40 -18.70 -2.91
N ASN A 132 -0.57 -18.42 -1.62
CA ASN A 132 -0.13 -19.23 -0.48
C ASN A 132 -0.90 -18.80 0.77
N ASP A 133 -0.87 -19.61 1.83
CA ASP A 133 -1.66 -19.41 3.04
C ASP A 133 -1.52 -18.00 3.65
N GLY A 134 -0.30 -17.45 3.66
CA GLY A 134 -0.03 -16.13 4.25
C GLY A 134 -0.60 -14.98 3.40
N VAL A 135 -0.33 -14.98 2.11
CA VAL A 135 -0.87 -14.00 1.16
C VAL A 135 -2.39 -14.10 1.10
N ASP A 136 -2.93 -15.32 1.02
CA ASP A 136 -4.37 -15.57 0.93
C ASP A 136 -5.10 -15.05 2.18
N ALA A 137 -4.56 -15.28 3.38
CA ALA A 137 -5.12 -14.76 4.62
C ALA A 137 -5.08 -13.22 4.68
N PHE A 138 -4.00 -12.60 4.20
CA PHE A 138 -3.86 -11.16 4.10
C PHE A 138 -4.88 -10.56 3.13
N LEU A 139 -4.93 -11.04 1.89
CA LEU A 139 -5.87 -10.58 0.87
C LEU A 139 -7.32 -10.79 1.29
N LYS A 140 -7.62 -11.97 1.86
CA LYS A 140 -8.96 -12.25 2.39
C LYS A 140 -9.40 -11.20 3.41
N THR A 141 -8.52 -10.82 4.33
CA THR A 141 -8.85 -9.81 5.34
C THR A 141 -9.21 -8.47 4.71
N THR A 142 -8.45 -8.03 3.71
CA THR A 142 -8.72 -6.78 2.99
C THR A 142 -10.04 -6.86 2.21
N PHE A 143 -10.26 -7.95 1.47
CA PHE A 143 -11.49 -8.09 0.68
C PHE A 143 -12.73 -8.28 1.54
N ASP A 144 -12.65 -8.98 2.68
CA ASP A 144 -13.75 -9.04 3.67
C ASP A 144 -14.12 -7.61 4.15
N VAL A 145 -13.14 -6.73 4.36
CA VAL A 145 -13.38 -5.33 4.74
C VAL A 145 -14.01 -4.56 3.58
N ILE A 146 -13.53 -4.70 2.37
CA ILE A 146 -14.08 -4.05 1.16
C ILE A 146 -15.54 -4.51 0.94
N GLU A 147 -15.80 -5.81 0.99
CA GLU A 147 -17.12 -6.40 0.77
C GLU A 147 -18.14 -6.00 1.85
N SER A 148 -17.68 -5.63 3.05
CA SER A 148 -18.56 -5.07 4.09
C SER A 148 -19.29 -3.82 3.62
N ASN A 149 -18.75 -3.10 2.64
CA ASN A 149 -19.24 -1.82 2.13
C ASN A 149 -19.44 -0.75 3.23
N GLU A 150 -18.74 -0.92 4.35
CA GLU A 150 -18.79 0.00 5.49
C GLU A 150 -17.63 1.00 5.39
N THR A 151 -17.89 2.21 4.91
CA THR A 151 -16.88 3.24 4.63
C THR A 151 -15.89 3.45 5.77
N HIS A 152 -16.37 3.48 7.03
CA HIS A 152 -15.50 3.68 8.20
C HIS A 152 -14.54 2.50 8.44
N LYS A 153 -14.92 1.26 8.11
CA LYS A 153 -14.03 0.10 8.20
C LYS A 153 -12.96 0.14 7.13
N ILE A 154 -13.36 0.44 5.90
CA ILE A 154 -12.43 0.54 4.76
C ILE A 154 -11.45 1.70 5.00
N ALA A 155 -11.94 2.87 5.42
CA ALA A 155 -11.10 4.02 5.77
C ALA A 155 -10.13 3.69 6.92
N SER A 156 -10.59 2.97 7.95
CA SER A 156 -9.74 2.57 9.08
C SER A 156 -8.65 1.58 8.66
N ALA A 157 -8.98 0.59 7.83
CA ALA A 157 -8.02 -0.36 7.29
C ALA A 157 -6.98 0.34 6.41
N PHE A 158 -7.40 1.28 5.58
CA PHE A 158 -6.53 2.10 4.75
C PHE A 158 -5.59 2.95 5.61
N THR A 159 -6.14 3.81 6.48
CA THR A 159 -5.36 4.76 7.27
C THR A 159 -4.39 4.07 8.24
N PHE A 160 -4.92 3.22 9.14
CA PHE A 160 -4.12 2.64 10.22
C PHE A 160 -3.36 1.38 9.81
N GLY A 161 -3.84 0.68 8.80
CA GLY A 161 -3.25 -0.58 8.35
C GLY A 161 -2.32 -0.43 7.14
N ARG A 162 -2.27 0.76 6.52
CA ARG A 162 -1.43 1.05 5.35
C ARG A 162 -0.70 2.39 5.52
N GLU A 163 -1.34 3.50 5.22
CA GLU A 163 -0.76 4.85 5.15
C GLU A 163 0.12 5.22 6.36
N ASP A 164 -0.41 5.01 7.56
CA ASP A 164 0.25 5.39 8.81
C ASP A 164 1.34 4.39 9.27
N LEU A 165 1.42 3.22 8.62
CA LEU A 165 2.38 2.16 8.95
C LEU A 165 3.55 2.09 7.95
N ILE A 166 3.29 2.33 6.68
CA ILE A 166 4.23 2.15 5.57
C ILE A 166 5.54 2.95 5.76
N PRO A 167 5.52 4.25 6.15
CA PRO A 167 6.74 5.02 6.33
C PRO A 167 7.70 4.42 7.36
N ASP A 168 7.19 3.98 8.50
CA ASP A 168 8.00 3.37 9.57
C ASP A 168 8.59 2.02 9.11
N MET A 169 7.79 1.21 8.44
CA MET A 169 8.20 -0.09 7.91
C MET A 169 9.27 0.06 6.80
N PHE A 170 9.07 0.99 5.89
CA PHE A 170 10.01 1.24 4.79
C PHE A 170 11.32 1.87 5.28
N THR A 171 11.26 2.77 6.27
CA THR A 171 12.46 3.31 6.92
C THR A 171 13.29 2.20 7.55
N ALA A 172 12.67 1.19 8.16
CA ALA A 172 13.39 0.04 8.72
C ALA A 172 14.13 -0.77 7.64
N ILE A 173 13.56 -0.87 6.42
CA ILE A 173 14.21 -1.54 5.30
C ILE A 173 15.36 -0.70 4.73
N VAL A 174 15.12 0.59 4.43
CA VAL A 174 16.12 1.48 3.81
C VAL A 174 17.38 1.61 4.66
N ASN A 175 17.25 1.68 6.00
CA ASN A 175 18.38 1.81 6.91
C ASN A 175 19.34 0.61 6.92
N GLU A 176 18.88 -0.56 6.50
CA GLU A 176 19.71 -1.78 6.44
C GLU A 176 20.44 -1.93 5.09
N TYR A 177 20.07 -1.17 4.05
CA TYR A 177 20.59 -1.37 2.69
C TYR A 177 21.33 -0.18 2.14
N ASN A 178 22.56 -0.43 1.67
CA ASN A 178 23.36 0.52 0.91
C ASN A 178 23.11 0.30 -0.60
N THR A 179 22.95 1.37 -1.36
CA THR A 179 22.42 1.45 -2.73
C THR A 179 23.29 0.83 -3.84
N GLU A 180 24.33 0.04 -3.52
CA GLU A 180 25.34 -0.38 -4.49
C GLU A 180 25.01 -1.61 -5.38
N ASN A 181 23.84 -2.27 -5.20
CA ASN A 181 23.61 -3.59 -5.79
C ASN A 181 22.26 -3.76 -6.49
N ASN A 182 22.01 -3.10 -7.61
CA ASN A 182 20.79 -3.30 -8.41
C ASN A 182 19.46 -3.14 -7.61
N LEU A 183 19.45 -2.27 -6.62
CA LEU A 183 18.29 -1.97 -5.77
C LEU A 183 17.85 -0.50 -5.85
N ASP A 184 18.44 0.29 -6.72
CA ASP A 184 18.18 1.73 -6.81
C ASP A 184 16.72 2.07 -7.15
N LYS A 185 16.04 1.25 -7.93
CA LYS A 185 14.60 1.39 -8.19
C LYS A 185 13.77 1.06 -6.94
N PHE A 186 14.16 0.00 -6.21
CA PHE A 186 13.48 -0.37 -4.97
C PHE A 186 13.67 0.69 -3.88
N VAL A 187 14.89 1.19 -3.70
CA VAL A 187 15.17 2.27 -2.75
C VAL A 187 14.41 3.53 -3.13
N TYR A 188 14.38 3.92 -4.40
CA TYR A 188 13.58 5.06 -4.86
C TYR A 188 12.08 4.88 -4.53
N TYR A 189 11.53 3.70 -4.78
CA TYR A 189 10.15 3.38 -4.43
C TYR A 189 9.88 3.55 -2.93
N LEU A 190 10.78 3.05 -2.06
CA LEU A 190 10.64 3.18 -0.61
C LEU A 190 10.76 4.63 -0.14
N GLU A 191 11.77 5.35 -0.63
CA GLU A 191 12.00 6.76 -0.29
C GLU A 191 10.83 7.64 -0.74
N ARG A 192 10.26 7.37 -1.91
CA ARG A 192 9.10 8.10 -2.44
C ARG A 192 7.89 7.99 -1.50
N HIS A 193 7.59 6.78 -1.00
CA HIS A 193 6.51 6.58 -0.02
C HIS A 193 6.81 7.25 1.33
N ILE A 194 8.05 7.19 1.81
CA ILE A 194 8.44 7.86 3.07
C ILE A 194 8.20 9.37 2.97
N GLU A 195 8.52 9.99 1.84
CA GLU A 195 8.30 11.43 1.61
C GLU A 195 6.82 11.79 1.54
N GLN A 196 6.03 11.03 0.78
CA GLN A 196 4.62 11.33 0.52
C GLN A 196 3.73 11.02 1.74
N ASP A 197 3.81 9.82 2.27
CA ASP A 197 2.93 9.35 3.34
C ASP A 197 3.31 9.98 4.69
N GLY A 198 4.61 10.22 4.93
CA GLY A 198 5.10 10.87 6.15
C GLY A 198 4.75 12.37 6.27
N GLY A 199 4.41 13.03 5.16
CA GLY A 199 4.16 14.48 5.09
C GLY A 199 2.69 14.87 5.20
N GLU A 200 1.90 14.55 4.21
CA GLU A 200 0.54 15.08 4.03
C GLU A 200 -0.58 14.05 4.23
N HIS A 201 -0.37 12.79 3.83
CA HIS A 201 -1.44 11.79 3.76
C HIS A 201 -1.86 11.25 5.14
N GLY A 202 -0.93 10.95 6.03
CA GLY A 202 -1.25 10.40 7.35
C GLY A 202 -2.20 11.28 8.17
N PRO A 203 -1.93 12.60 8.34
CA PRO A 203 -2.85 13.50 9.04
C PRO A 203 -4.19 13.70 8.31
N LEU A 204 -4.21 13.65 6.97
CA LEU A 204 -5.42 13.84 6.16
C LEU A 204 -6.28 12.57 6.14
N ALA A 205 -5.68 11.40 6.11
CA ALA A 205 -6.40 10.12 6.18
C ALA A 205 -7.19 9.98 7.49
N LEU A 206 -6.70 10.57 8.60
CA LEU A 206 -7.47 10.69 9.86
C LEU A 206 -8.74 11.56 9.74
N ALA A 207 -8.85 12.39 8.72
CA ALA A 207 -10.03 13.24 8.50
C ALA A 207 -11.19 12.47 7.83
N VAL A 208 -10.94 11.27 7.30
CA VAL A 208 -11.95 10.40 6.67
C VAL A 208 -12.69 9.55 7.71
N ILE A 209 -12.12 9.41 8.92
CA ILE A 209 -12.64 8.64 10.06
C ILE A 209 -13.33 9.55 11.07
#